data_802339fde46ff486fd455205965a2d47
#
_entry.id   802339fde46ff486fd455205965a2d47
#
_cell.length_a   1.000
_cell.length_b   1.000
_cell.length_c   1.000
_cell.angle_alpha   90.00
_cell.angle_beta   90.00
_cell.angle_gamma   90.00
#
_symmetry.space_group_name_H-M   'P 1'
#
loop_
_entity.id
_entity.type
_entity.pdbx_description
1 polymer ?
#
loop_
_entity_poly.entity_id
_entity_poly.type
_entity_poly.pdbx_seq_one_letter_code
_entity_poly.pdbx_strand_id
1 'polypeptide(L)'
;MAFDYKKEYKEYYAPPKEPTILSIPKMNFIAVRGKGDPNEEAGEYACAMNQLYGVAYTIKMSYKGPHKIEGFFEYVVPPLEGLWWQDETEGFDYTRKNEFQWISMIRLPDFVNESDFDWAVEEATNKKKADYTGVSYYTYEEGCCVQCMHIGSYDDEPATILKMNQYATNNGYVLDISSMRRHHEIYLSDPRRTETSKMKTIIRHPIKKA
;
A
#
# COMPACT_ATOMS: atom_id res chain seq x y z
N MET A 1 16.45 17.11 -8.46
CA MET A 1 15.33 16.97 -7.49
C MET A 1 14.98 15.50 -7.50
N ALA A 2 14.82 14.85 -6.34
CA ALA A 2 14.47 13.43 -6.29
C ALA A 2 13.09 13.19 -6.92
N PHE A 3 12.94 12.09 -7.66
CA PHE A 3 11.68 11.68 -8.26
C PHE A 3 10.65 11.36 -7.18
N ASP A 4 9.46 11.94 -7.25
CA ASP A 4 8.40 11.76 -6.26
C ASP A 4 7.18 11.14 -6.93
N TYR A 5 6.92 9.86 -6.64
CA TYR A 5 5.83 9.10 -7.22
C TYR A 5 4.46 9.78 -7.06
N LYS A 6 4.24 10.46 -5.95
CA LYS A 6 2.98 11.20 -5.71
C LYS A 6 2.81 12.40 -6.64
N LYS A 7 3.90 12.96 -7.13
CA LYS A 7 3.87 14.12 -8.05
C LYS A 7 3.82 13.71 -9.51
N GLU A 8 4.54 12.63 -9.83
CA GLU A 8 4.68 12.14 -11.22
C GLU A 8 3.46 11.30 -11.65
N TYR A 9 2.92 10.47 -10.74
CA TYR A 9 1.76 9.62 -10.99
C TYR A 9 0.52 10.12 -10.22
N LYS A 10 0.10 11.35 -10.50
CA LYS A 10 -1.04 11.99 -9.81
C LYS A 10 -2.34 11.20 -9.96
N GLU A 11 -2.53 10.54 -11.07
CA GLU A 11 -3.68 9.67 -11.32
C GLU A 11 -3.79 8.52 -10.29
N TYR A 12 -2.64 8.02 -9.78
CA TYR A 12 -2.61 6.95 -8.80
C TYR A 12 -2.52 7.46 -7.35
N TYR A 13 -1.87 8.62 -7.12
CA TYR A 13 -1.51 9.07 -5.77
C TYR A 13 -2.13 10.42 -5.36
N ALA A 14 -2.93 11.03 -6.22
CA ALA A 14 -3.60 12.30 -5.92
C ALA A 14 -5.01 12.37 -6.54
N PRO A 15 -5.86 11.34 -6.36
CA PRO A 15 -7.22 11.38 -6.89
C PRO A 15 -8.03 12.51 -6.23
N PRO A 16 -9.11 12.96 -6.87
CA PRO A 16 -10.04 13.88 -6.26
C PRO A 16 -10.84 13.25 -5.11
N LYS A 17 -11.59 14.07 -4.38
CA LYS A 17 -12.57 13.63 -3.39
C LYS A 17 -13.82 12.99 -4.00
N GLU A 18 -14.05 13.22 -5.27
CA GLU A 18 -15.08 12.53 -6.04
C GLU A 18 -14.52 11.22 -6.59
N PRO A 19 -15.29 10.13 -6.56
CA PRO A 19 -14.84 8.85 -7.07
C PRO A 19 -14.46 8.92 -8.56
N THR A 20 -13.44 8.18 -8.94
CA THR A 20 -13.00 8.03 -10.34
C THR A 20 -12.74 6.56 -10.65
N ILE A 21 -12.97 6.17 -11.90
CA ILE A 21 -12.67 4.83 -12.41
C ILE A 21 -11.39 4.93 -13.25
N LEU A 22 -10.46 4.01 -12.99
CA LEU A 22 -9.20 3.92 -13.73
C LEU A 22 -8.72 2.47 -13.79
N SER A 23 -7.69 2.21 -14.60
CA SER A 23 -7.01 0.94 -14.64
C SER A 23 -5.59 1.11 -14.09
N ILE A 24 -5.25 0.31 -13.09
CA ILE A 24 -3.92 0.28 -12.49
C ILE A 24 -3.12 -0.85 -13.14
N PRO A 25 -1.96 -0.55 -13.74
CA PRO A 25 -1.13 -1.55 -14.37
C PRO A 25 -0.45 -2.44 -13.32
N LYS A 26 0.16 -3.49 -13.80
CA LYS A 26 1.04 -4.34 -13.01
C LYS A 26 2.23 -3.55 -12.49
N MET A 27 2.49 -3.63 -11.18
CA MET A 27 3.58 -2.96 -10.50
C MET A 27 4.29 -3.93 -9.55
N ASN A 28 5.53 -3.59 -9.19
CA ASN A 28 6.32 -4.36 -8.24
C ASN A 28 6.40 -3.63 -6.90
N PHE A 29 6.36 -4.40 -5.83
CA PHE A 29 6.36 -3.94 -4.45
C PHE A 29 7.31 -4.79 -3.61
N ILE A 30 7.73 -4.27 -2.49
CA ILE A 30 8.09 -5.08 -1.33
C ILE A 30 6.87 -5.20 -0.45
N ALA A 31 6.61 -6.40 0.08
CA ALA A 31 5.40 -6.67 0.84
C ALA A 31 5.66 -7.56 2.07
N VAL A 32 4.87 -7.35 3.11
CA VAL A 32 4.75 -8.26 4.27
C VAL A 32 3.27 -8.60 4.44
N ARG A 33 2.97 -9.87 4.63
CA ARG A 33 1.63 -10.36 4.94
C ARG A 33 1.53 -10.70 6.41
N GLY A 34 0.41 -10.32 7.03
CA GLY A 34 0.15 -10.64 8.42
C GLY A 34 -1.32 -10.57 8.79
N LYS A 35 -1.58 -10.70 10.09
CA LYS A 35 -2.90 -10.66 10.70
C LYS A 35 -2.82 -9.90 12.03
N GLY A 36 -3.90 -9.25 12.43
CA GLY A 36 -4.04 -8.63 13.74
C GLY A 36 -4.41 -7.15 13.69
N ASP A 37 -4.57 -6.57 14.88
CA ASP A 37 -4.95 -5.16 15.03
C ASP A 37 -3.77 -4.25 14.65
N PRO A 38 -3.92 -3.38 13.65
CA PRO A 38 -2.87 -2.44 13.25
C PRO A 38 -2.55 -1.37 14.31
N ASN A 39 -3.40 -1.23 15.33
CA ASN A 39 -3.19 -0.26 16.42
C ASN A 39 -2.37 -0.83 17.58
N GLU A 40 -2.03 -2.11 17.58
CA GLU A 40 -1.21 -2.72 18.61
C GLU A 40 0.24 -2.25 18.50
N GLU A 41 0.75 -1.53 19.53
CA GLU A 41 2.05 -0.83 19.48
C GLU A 41 3.25 -1.75 19.21
N ALA A 42 3.24 -2.98 19.73
CA ALA A 42 4.27 -3.98 19.51
C ALA A 42 3.74 -5.19 18.71
N GLY A 43 2.63 -5.02 18.02
CA GLY A 43 1.96 -6.06 17.26
C GLY A 43 2.68 -6.41 15.96
N GLU A 44 2.13 -7.42 15.29
CA GLU A 44 2.66 -7.94 14.02
C GLU A 44 2.73 -6.85 12.94
N TYR A 45 1.71 -5.96 12.90
CA TYR A 45 1.68 -4.85 11.95
C TYR A 45 2.84 -3.86 12.17
N ALA A 46 3.12 -3.48 13.41
CA ALA A 46 4.23 -2.58 13.73
C ALA A 46 5.59 -3.19 13.37
N CYS A 47 5.76 -4.50 13.59
CA CYS A 47 6.96 -5.24 13.17
C CYS A 47 7.11 -5.24 11.64
N ALA A 48 6.02 -5.51 10.90
CA ALA A 48 6.01 -5.48 9.45
C ALA A 48 6.39 -4.11 8.88
N MET A 49 5.91 -3.01 9.49
CA MET A 49 6.31 -1.66 9.08
C MET A 49 7.82 -1.45 9.20
N ASN A 50 8.41 -1.88 10.30
CA ASN A 50 9.85 -1.77 10.51
C ASN A 50 10.65 -2.58 9.46
N GLN A 51 10.16 -3.77 9.09
CA GLN A 51 10.77 -4.60 8.06
C GLN A 51 10.65 -3.93 6.68
N LEU A 52 9.47 -3.50 6.27
CA LEU A 52 9.24 -2.84 4.98
C LEU A 52 10.13 -1.61 4.81
N TYR A 53 10.10 -0.69 5.76
CA TYR A 53 10.93 0.51 5.68
C TYR A 53 12.43 0.20 5.77
N GLY A 54 12.81 -0.85 6.49
CA GLY A 54 14.19 -1.34 6.54
C GLY A 54 14.73 -1.70 5.16
N VAL A 55 13.99 -2.50 4.41
CA VAL A 55 14.35 -2.91 3.04
C VAL A 55 14.22 -1.74 2.06
N ALA A 56 13.10 -0.97 2.11
CA ALA A 56 12.89 0.18 1.24
C ALA A 56 14.02 1.20 1.31
N TYR A 57 14.48 1.53 2.51
CA TYR A 57 15.60 2.46 2.68
C TYR A 57 16.95 1.84 2.32
N THR A 58 17.13 0.53 2.46
CA THR A 58 18.34 -0.15 1.97
C THR A 58 18.46 -0.03 0.46
N ILE A 59 17.38 -0.30 -0.28
CA ILE A 59 17.31 -0.09 -1.74
C ILE A 59 17.57 1.38 -2.08
N LYS A 60 16.85 2.30 -1.45
CA LYS A 60 17.00 3.74 -1.70
C LYS A 60 18.44 4.23 -1.51
N MET A 61 19.15 3.70 -0.53
CA MET A 61 20.50 4.14 -0.17
C MET A 61 21.61 3.32 -0.82
N SER A 62 21.30 2.37 -1.71
CA SER A 62 22.27 1.52 -2.42
C SER A 62 23.36 2.34 -3.12
N TYR A 63 23.01 3.51 -3.68
CA TYR A 63 23.95 4.37 -4.39
C TYR A 63 25.12 4.89 -3.52
N LYS A 64 24.97 4.86 -2.19
CA LYS A 64 26.04 5.23 -1.25
C LYS A 64 26.99 4.07 -0.94
N GLY A 65 26.55 2.83 -1.20
CA GLY A 65 27.32 1.62 -0.94
C GLY A 65 28.07 1.09 -2.17
N PRO A 66 28.68 -0.09 -2.04
CA PRO A 66 29.35 -0.75 -3.16
C PRO A 66 28.37 -1.35 -4.18
N HIS A 67 27.18 -1.76 -3.75
CA HIS A 67 26.15 -2.30 -4.63
C HIS A 67 25.49 -1.15 -5.40
N LYS A 68 25.55 -1.23 -6.72
CA LYS A 68 24.95 -0.24 -7.62
C LYS A 68 23.82 -0.90 -8.40
N ILE A 69 22.60 -0.41 -8.20
CA ILE A 69 21.45 -0.88 -8.97
C ILE A 69 21.47 -0.19 -10.34
N GLU A 70 21.36 -0.98 -11.40
CA GLU A 70 21.36 -0.46 -12.77
C GLU A 70 20.13 0.43 -13.00
N GLY A 71 20.30 1.54 -13.70
CA GLY A 71 19.20 2.49 -13.96
C GLY A 71 18.78 3.32 -12.74
N PHE A 72 19.49 3.23 -11.63
CA PHE A 72 19.14 3.96 -10.40
C PHE A 72 19.04 5.48 -10.63
N PHE A 73 17.99 6.06 -10.11
CA PHE A 73 17.84 7.51 -9.94
C PHE A 73 17.36 7.82 -8.52
N GLU A 74 17.66 9.01 -8.02
CA GLU A 74 17.19 9.44 -6.71
C GLU A 74 15.67 9.60 -6.67
N TYR A 75 15.01 8.96 -5.70
CA TYR A 75 13.56 9.00 -5.54
C TYR A 75 13.15 9.19 -4.07
N VAL A 76 11.94 9.63 -3.87
CA VAL A 76 11.26 9.60 -2.56
C VAL A 76 10.62 8.23 -2.42
N VAL A 77 10.83 7.55 -1.27
CA VAL A 77 10.17 6.27 -1.01
C VAL A 77 8.66 6.46 -1.18
N PRO A 78 8.01 5.66 -2.02
CA PRO A 78 6.56 5.75 -2.23
C PRO A 78 5.76 5.57 -0.94
N PRO A 79 4.50 5.99 -0.92
CA PRO A 79 3.63 5.78 0.23
C PRO A 79 3.56 4.31 0.64
N LEU A 80 3.29 4.07 1.91
CA LEU A 80 2.84 2.77 2.38
C LEU A 80 1.45 2.51 1.81
N GLU A 81 1.22 1.28 1.37
CA GLU A 81 -0.05 0.79 0.85
C GLU A 81 -0.46 -0.46 1.61
N GLY A 82 -1.74 -0.75 1.71
CA GLY A 82 -2.26 -1.92 2.39
C GLY A 82 -3.43 -2.57 1.64
N LEU A 83 -3.35 -3.87 1.41
CA LEU A 83 -4.48 -4.67 0.98
C LEU A 83 -5.09 -5.31 2.20
N TRP A 84 -6.39 -5.09 2.45
CA TRP A 84 -7.07 -5.47 3.67
C TRP A 84 -8.25 -6.39 3.41
N TRP A 85 -8.50 -7.32 4.33
CA TRP A 85 -9.69 -8.15 4.35
C TRP A 85 -9.92 -8.75 5.74
N GLN A 86 -11.09 -9.31 5.92
CA GLN A 86 -11.49 -10.06 7.10
C GLN A 86 -12.23 -11.30 6.61
N ASP A 87 -11.82 -12.47 7.09
CA ASP A 87 -12.46 -13.72 6.67
C ASP A 87 -13.90 -13.80 7.23
N GLU A 88 -14.79 -14.45 6.49
CA GLU A 88 -16.19 -14.68 6.87
C GLU A 88 -17.00 -13.40 7.13
N THR A 89 -16.50 -12.24 6.64
CA THR A 89 -17.17 -10.94 6.82
C THR A 89 -17.30 -10.25 5.47
N GLU A 90 -18.50 -9.79 5.13
CA GLU A 90 -18.68 -8.87 4.01
C GLU A 90 -18.28 -7.45 4.45
N GLY A 91 -17.18 -6.93 3.89
CA GLY A 91 -16.56 -5.67 4.33
C GLY A 91 -15.72 -5.86 5.58
N PHE A 92 -15.86 -4.97 6.56
CA PHE A 92 -15.07 -4.96 7.79
C PHE A 92 -15.93 -4.84 9.03
N ASP A 93 -15.64 -5.69 10.02
CA ASP A 93 -16.13 -5.54 11.39
C ASP A 93 -15.05 -4.87 12.25
N TYR A 94 -15.14 -3.57 12.43
CA TYR A 94 -14.17 -2.78 13.18
C TYR A 94 -14.14 -3.09 14.69
N THR A 95 -15.09 -3.89 15.20
CA THR A 95 -15.07 -4.37 16.60
C THR A 95 -14.12 -5.57 16.76
N ARG A 96 -13.73 -6.22 15.66
CA ARG A 96 -12.86 -7.41 15.63
C ARG A 96 -11.56 -7.14 14.86
N LYS A 97 -10.88 -6.02 15.15
CA LYS A 97 -9.64 -5.63 14.46
C LYS A 97 -8.50 -6.66 14.55
N ASN A 98 -8.50 -7.49 15.59
CA ASN A 98 -7.57 -8.61 15.74
C ASN A 98 -7.72 -9.71 14.67
N GLU A 99 -8.83 -9.71 13.94
CA GLU A 99 -9.08 -10.65 12.84
C GLU A 99 -8.74 -10.06 11.46
N PHE A 100 -8.36 -8.78 11.40
CA PHE A 100 -7.93 -8.17 10.15
C PHE A 100 -6.73 -8.91 9.58
N GLN A 101 -6.81 -9.23 8.32
CA GLN A 101 -5.69 -9.72 7.52
C GLN A 101 -5.24 -8.62 6.58
N TRP A 102 -3.95 -8.57 6.34
CA TRP A 102 -3.36 -7.52 5.53
C TRP A 102 -2.13 -7.99 4.75
N ILE A 103 -1.91 -7.32 3.63
CA ILE A 103 -0.63 -7.27 2.94
C ILE A 103 -0.22 -5.80 2.93
N SER A 104 0.74 -5.44 3.74
CA SER A 104 1.33 -4.10 3.72
C SER A 104 2.46 -4.08 2.71
N MET A 105 2.52 -3.03 1.89
CA MET A 105 3.46 -2.98 0.78
C MET A 105 3.95 -1.56 0.48
N ILE A 106 5.12 -1.46 -0.12
CA ILE A 106 5.69 -0.22 -0.64
C ILE A 106 6.10 -0.47 -2.10
N ARG A 107 5.63 0.37 -3.01
CA ARG A 107 5.98 0.27 -4.43
C ARG A 107 7.49 0.38 -4.64
N LEU A 108 8.03 -0.49 -5.48
CA LEU A 108 9.40 -0.43 -5.95
C LEU A 108 9.50 0.44 -7.21
N PRO A 109 10.60 1.19 -7.37
CA PRO A 109 10.96 1.76 -8.67
C PRO A 109 11.12 0.66 -9.74
N ASP A 110 10.79 0.98 -10.98
CA ASP A 110 10.80 0.01 -12.09
C ASP A 110 12.21 -0.51 -12.41
N PHE A 111 13.27 0.17 -11.96
CA PHE A 111 14.66 -0.29 -12.11
C PHE A 111 15.06 -1.37 -11.07
N VAL A 112 14.25 -1.62 -10.05
CA VAL A 112 14.56 -2.63 -9.02
C VAL A 112 14.04 -3.98 -9.47
N ASN A 113 14.92 -4.93 -9.64
CA ASN A 113 14.59 -6.31 -9.95
C ASN A 113 14.64 -7.21 -8.69
N GLU A 114 14.28 -8.47 -8.84
CA GLU A 114 14.24 -9.44 -7.73
C GLU A 114 15.63 -9.68 -7.12
N SER A 115 16.68 -9.68 -7.91
CA SER A 115 18.06 -9.82 -7.43
C SER A 115 18.51 -8.63 -6.57
N ASP A 116 18.09 -7.40 -6.93
CA ASP A 116 18.36 -6.21 -6.13
C ASP A 116 17.58 -6.23 -4.81
N PHE A 117 16.37 -6.78 -4.84
CA PHE A 117 15.56 -7.01 -3.65
C PHE A 117 16.24 -8.03 -2.71
N ASP A 118 16.67 -9.19 -3.22
CA ASP A 118 17.35 -10.22 -2.43
C ASP A 118 18.61 -9.65 -1.75
N TRP A 119 19.42 -8.90 -2.50
CA TRP A 119 20.55 -8.18 -1.93
C TRP A 119 20.12 -7.23 -0.81
N ALA A 120 19.04 -6.49 -1.00
CA ALA A 120 18.59 -5.50 -0.01
C ALA A 120 18.11 -6.15 1.30
N VAL A 121 17.47 -7.31 1.23
CA VAL A 121 17.06 -8.09 2.40
C VAL A 121 18.29 -8.58 3.16
N GLU A 122 19.27 -9.17 2.47
CA GLU A 122 20.52 -9.62 3.07
C GLU A 122 21.29 -8.46 3.72
N GLU A 123 21.44 -7.35 3.01
CA GLU A 123 22.15 -6.16 3.48
C GLU A 123 21.46 -5.52 4.70
N ALA A 124 20.11 -5.43 4.70
CA ALA A 124 19.34 -4.93 5.83
C ALA A 124 19.52 -5.83 7.06
N THR A 125 19.46 -7.14 6.88
CA THR A 125 19.67 -8.14 7.93
C THR A 125 21.06 -8.00 8.55
N ASN A 126 22.09 -7.93 7.73
CA ASN A 126 23.48 -7.83 8.18
C ASN A 126 23.76 -6.51 8.92
N LYS A 127 23.24 -5.39 8.43
CA LYS A 127 23.47 -4.06 9.04
C LYS A 127 22.70 -3.84 10.33
N LYS A 128 21.45 -4.27 10.40
CA LYS A 128 20.58 -3.99 11.55
C LYS A 128 20.52 -5.15 12.56
N LYS A 129 21.08 -6.30 12.22
CA LYS A 129 21.03 -7.54 13.04
C LYS A 129 19.58 -7.91 13.42
N ALA A 130 18.65 -7.72 12.48
CA ALA A 130 17.24 -8.02 12.62
C ALA A 130 16.80 -8.92 11.46
N ASP A 131 15.70 -9.66 11.67
CA ASP A 131 15.15 -10.54 10.65
C ASP A 131 14.30 -9.77 9.66
N TYR A 132 14.61 -9.90 8.38
CA TYR A 132 13.86 -9.31 7.24
C TYR A 132 13.29 -10.38 6.30
N THR A 133 13.37 -11.66 6.66
CA THR A 133 12.90 -12.78 5.82
C THR A 133 11.38 -12.77 5.60
N GLY A 134 10.64 -12.04 6.42
CA GLY A 134 9.19 -11.82 6.23
C GLY A 134 8.83 -10.91 5.08
N VAL A 135 9.81 -10.14 4.54
CA VAL A 135 9.58 -9.27 3.37
C VAL A 135 9.70 -10.08 2.09
N SER A 136 8.80 -9.88 1.16
CA SER A 136 8.79 -10.55 -0.14
C SER A 136 8.79 -9.55 -1.28
N TYR A 137 9.35 -9.95 -2.44
CA TYR A 137 9.13 -9.26 -3.71
C TYR A 137 7.74 -9.63 -4.20
N TYR A 138 6.89 -8.63 -4.39
CA TYR A 138 5.48 -8.84 -4.68
C TYR A 138 5.07 -8.09 -5.94
N THR A 139 4.59 -8.83 -6.92
CA THR A 139 4.04 -8.27 -8.15
C THR A 139 2.53 -8.28 -8.09
N TYR A 140 1.91 -7.11 -8.28
CA TYR A 140 0.46 -6.95 -8.19
C TYR A 140 -0.08 -6.16 -9.38
N GLU A 141 -1.15 -6.68 -9.99
CA GLU A 141 -1.95 -6.01 -11.00
C GLU A 141 -3.35 -5.78 -10.45
N GLU A 142 -3.65 -4.54 -10.07
CA GLU A 142 -4.95 -4.20 -9.51
C GLU A 142 -6.03 -4.12 -10.59
N GLY A 143 -5.67 -3.72 -11.82
CA GLY A 143 -6.56 -3.63 -12.97
C GLY A 143 -7.61 -2.53 -12.83
N CYS A 144 -8.83 -2.78 -13.33
CA CYS A 144 -9.92 -1.80 -13.26
C CYS A 144 -10.42 -1.63 -11.83
N CYS A 145 -10.40 -0.39 -11.32
CA CYS A 145 -10.86 -0.07 -9.97
C CYS A 145 -11.56 1.29 -9.93
N VAL A 146 -12.38 1.49 -8.91
CA VAL A 146 -12.90 2.78 -8.48
C VAL A 146 -12.04 3.27 -7.32
N GLN A 147 -11.65 4.54 -7.33
CA GLN A 147 -10.86 5.15 -6.25
C GLN A 147 -11.43 6.50 -5.82
N CYS A 148 -11.09 6.88 -4.58
CA CYS A 148 -11.50 8.16 -4.00
C CYS A 148 -10.46 8.61 -2.96
N MET A 149 -10.28 9.93 -2.80
CA MET A 149 -9.56 10.48 -1.66
C MET A 149 -10.48 10.52 -0.45
N HIS A 150 -10.14 9.74 0.58
CA HIS A 150 -10.71 9.85 1.91
C HIS A 150 -9.96 10.90 2.73
N ILE A 151 -10.68 11.74 3.47
CA ILE A 151 -10.12 12.69 4.42
C ILE A 151 -10.84 12.51 5.75
N GLY A 152 -10.12 12.08 6.77
CA GLY A 152 -10.67 11.77 8.09
C GLY A 152 -9.98 10.58 8.74
N SER A 153 -10.64 10.03 9.77
CA SER A 153 -10.19 8.81 10.43
C SER A 153 -10.49 7.58 9.57
N TYR A 154 -9.75 6.51 9.78
CA TYR A 154 -10.03 5.23 9.12
C TYR A 154 -11.43 4.70 9.49
N ASP A 155 -11.91 4.97 10.69
CA ASP A 155 -13.25 4.56 11.14
C ASP A 155 -14.39 5.30 10.38
N ASP A 156 -14.10 6.41 9.68
CA ASP A 156 -15.03 7.17 8.84
C ASP A 156 -15.04 6.72 7.37
N GLU A 157 -14.16 5.79 6.97
CA GLU A 157 -14.08 5.27 5.60
C GLU A 157 -15.36 4.65 5.03
N PRO A 158 -16.24 4.02 5.83
CA PRO A 158 -17.47 3.43 5.32
C PRO A 158 -18.33 4.40 4.49
N ALA A 159 -18.36 5.68 4.84
CA ALA A 159 -19.09 6.70 4.06
C ALA A 159 -18.45 6.94 2.68
N THR A 160 -17.13 6.96 2.60
CA THR A 160 -16.38 7.10 1.34
C THR A 160 -16.54 5.85 0.46
N ILE A 161 -16.47 4.66 1.08
CA ILE A 161 -16.68 3.37 0.40
C ILE A 161 -18.08 3.30 -0.22
N LEU A 162 -19.12 3.68 0.53
CA LEU A 162 -20.48 3.71 0.03
C LEU A 162 -20.61 4.63 -1.21
N LYS A 163 -20.03 5.82 -1.15
CA LYS A 163 -20.00 6.77 -2.27
C LYS A 163 -19.31 6.17 -3.51
N MET A 164 -18.19 5.48 -3.31
CA MET A 164 -17.45 4.81 -4.39
C MET A 164 -18.28 3.69 -5.03
N ASN A 165 -18.93 2.87 -4.22
CA ASN A 165 -19.75 1.74 -4.69
C ASN A 165 -20.96 2.24 -5.50
N GLN A 166 -21.64 3.28 -5.04
CA GLN A 166 -22.74 3.92 -5.75
C GLN A 166 -22.26 4.49 -7.11
N TYR A 167 -21.10 5.15 -7.11
CA TYR A 167 -20.52 5.69 -8.34
C TYR A 167 -20.21 4.58 -9.33
N ALA A 168 -19.58 3.48 -8.90
CA ALA A 168 -19.29 2.34 -9.77
C ALA A 168 -20.57 1.76 -10.38
N THR A 169 -21.61 1.53 -9.56
CA THR A 169 -22.90 1.01 -10.00
C THR A 169 -23.57 1.93 -11.03
N ASN A 170 -23.58 3.23 -10.79
CA ASN A 170 -24.16 4.24 -11.70
C ASN A 170 -23.42 4.33 -13.05
N ASN A 171 -22.17 3.83 -13.10
CA ASN A 171 -21.37 3.77 -14.33
C ASN A 171 -21.34 2.36 -14.98
N GLY A 172 -22.22 1.43 -14.54
CA GLY A 172 -22.36 0.09 -15.14
C GLY A 172 -21.26 -0.89 -14.69
N TYR A 173 -20.75 -0.74 -13.47
CA TYR A 173 -19.79 -1.65 -12.86
C TYR A 173 -20.34 -2.26 -11.58
N VAL A 174 -19.81 -3.43 -11.23
CA VAL A 174 -20.02 -4.10 -9.95
C VAL A 174 -18.68 -4.29 -9.25
N LEU A 175 -18.69 -4.41 -7.92
CA LEU A 175 -17.49 -4.75 -7.15
C LEU A 175 -16.95 -6.12 -7.59
N ASP A 176 -15.63 -6.25 -7.61
CA ASP A 176 -14.91 -7.47 -7.93
C ASP A 176 -13.88 -7.84 -6.86
N ILE A 177 -14.25 -7.61 -5.59
CA ILE A 177 -13.43 -7.99 -4.44
C ILE A 177 -13.35 -9.53 -4.39
N SER A 178 -12.12 -10.04 -4.25
CA SER A 178 -11.84 -11.48 -4.27
C SER A 178 -10.58 -11.78 -3.45
N SER A 179 -10.18 -13.06 -3.39
CA SER A 179 -8.90 -13.44 -2.76
C SER A 179 -7.67 -12.83 -3.44
N MET A 180 -7.78 -12.43 -4.70
CA MET A 180 -6.71 -11.83 -5.49
C MET A 180 -6.78 -10.30 -5.56
N ARG A 181 -7.96 -9.73 -5.36
CA ARG A 181 -8.22 -8.29 -5.49
C ARG A 181 -8.97 -7.81 -4.26
N ARG A 182 -8.30 -7.09 -3.40
CA ARG A 182 -8.77 -6.74 -2.06
C ARG A 182 -9.17 -5.27 -1.98
N HIS A 183 -9.77 -4.89 -0.84
CA HIS A 183 -9.83 -3.49 -0.42
C HIS A 183 -8.40 -2.95 -0.29
N HIS A 184 -8.12 -1.82 -0.92
CA HIS A 184 -6.79 -1.25 -1.01
C HIS A 184 -6.77 0.18 -0.46
N GLU A 185 -5.86 0.43 0.45
CA GLU A 185 -5.61 1.74 1.05
C GLU A 185 -4.20 2.22 0.75
N ILE A 186 -4.04 3.52 0.43
CA ILE A 186 -2.73 4.15 0.22
C ILE A 186 -2.62 5.32 1.20
N TYR A 187 -1.65 5.27 2.10
CA TYR A 187 -1.52 6.20 3.20
C TYR A 187 -0.66 7.41 2.83
N LEU A 188 -1.30 8.57 2.63
CA LEU A 188 -0.61 9.81 2.27
C LEU A 188 -0.21 10.65 3.46
N SER A 189 -0.73 10.36 4.63
CA SER A 189 -0.46 11.04 5.90
C SER A 189 0.18 10.11 6.91
N ASP A 190 1.10 10.62 7.72
CA ASP A 190 1.60 9.92 8.91
C ASP A 190 0.61 10.16 10.07
N PRO A 191 -0.10 9.13 10.56
CA PRO A 191 -1.10 9.28 11.62
C PRO A 191 -0.52 9.78 12.95
N ARG A 192 0.79 9.61 13.16
CA ARG A 192 1.49 10.10 14.37
C ARG A 192 1.75 11.61 14.34
N ARG A 193 1.62 12.26 13.18
CA ARG A 193 1.97 13.67 12.95
C ARG A 193 0.84 14.50 12.39
N THR A 194 -0.21 13.87 11.91
CA THR A 194 -1.31 14.53 11.23
C THR A 194 -2.56 14.45 12.10
N GLU A 195 -3.23 15.57 12.31
CA GLU A 195 -4.54 15.57 12.96
C GLU A 195 -5.50 14.64 12.21
N THR A 196 -6.25 13.83 12.92
CA THR A 196 -7.16 12.82 12.38
C THR A 196 -8.09 13.39 11.30
N SER A 197 -8.67 14.57 11.54
CA SER A 197 -9.55 15.26 10.59
C SER A 197 -8.89 15.71 9.27
N LYS A 198 -7.56 15.67 9.22
CA LYS A 198 -6.73 16.08 8.06
C LYS A 198 -5.99 14.90 7.42
N MET A 199 -6.12 13.71 7.99
CA MET A 199 -5.50 12.51 7.41
C MET A 199 -6.04 12.26 6.01
N LYS A 200 -5.18 11.77 5.12
CA LYS A 200 -5.51 11.48 3.73
C LYS A 200 -5.15 10.05 3.42
N THR A 201 -6.13 9.29 2.98
CA THR A 201 -6.00 7.92 2.50
C THR A 201 -6.65 7.83 1.12
N ILE A 202 -6.01 7.17 0.17
CA ILE A 202 -6.68 6.80 -1.07
C ILE A 202 -7.28 5.42 -0.84
N ILE A 203 -8.57 5.29 -1.10
CA ILE A 203 -9.28 4.01 -1.07
C ILE A 203 -9.50 3.56 -2.51
N ARG A 204 -9.22 2.29 -2.79
CA ARG A 204 -9.51 1.63 -4.07
C ARG A 204 -10.28 0.35 -3.88
N HIS A 205 -11.27 0.14 -4.70
CA HIS A 205 -11.98 -1.11 -4.83
C HIS A 205 -11.90 -1.64 -6.25
N PRO A 206 -11.57 -2.91 -6.45
CA PRO A 206 -11.60 -3.54 -7.75
C PRO A 206 -13.04 -3.64 -8.25
N ILE A 207 -13.23 -3.35 -9.52
CA ILE A 207 -14.52 -3.41 -10.20
C ILE A 207 -14.42 -4.14 -11.53
N LYS A 208 -15.55 -4.63 -12.03
CA LYS A 208 -15.71 -5.17 -13.38
C LYS A 208 -17.03 -4.70 -14.00
N LYS A 209 -17.14 -4.80 -15.32
CA LYS A 209 -18.41 -4.52 -16.01
C LYS A 209 -19.52 -5.41 -15.46
N ALA A 210 -20.71 -4.82 -15.29
CA ALA A 210 -21.92 -5.51 -14.87
C ALA A 210 -22.42 -6.49 -15.94
#